data_cb51549d30917824ea1481b9e7eede91
#
_entry.id   cb51549d30917824ea1481b9e7eede91
#
_cell.length_a   1.000
_cell.length_b   1.000
_cell.length_c   1.000
_cell.angle_alpha   90.00
_cell.angle_beta   90.00
_cell.angle_gamma   90.00
#
_symmetry.space_group_name_H-M   'P 1'
#
loop_
_entity.id
_entity.type
_entity.pdbx_description
1 polymer ?
#
loop_
_entity_poly.entity_id
_entity_poly.type
_entity_poly.pdbx_seq_one_letter_code
_entity_poly.pdbx_strand_id
1 'polypeptide(L)'
;MKAYRHLLCPVDFSESSRRALEWSSRFSKEVGARLTVLHVVDTEFLSMGNLVAVPDAFGELRRRAEEALTALKREIDLGHADVEIVEGVPEDVLVTAANQRDVDLLVMGTHGLSGFQRFLLGSVTEKVLHRALVPLLALSPGVEQQQTMGFRAPRTIVMAIDFGPESQSVLRHGIWLAEHFRAKLVALHVVSVPYVALNESSFEPRAQLELERITDSLIAKRRKDLEGMLLESTGGETEVVLTVGSPFESLRNVVEDRSGDMVIMGAGGHGNAGIRWLGSTCHKMVRWASCPVMVVR
;
A
#
# COMPACT_ATOMS: atom_id res chain seq x y z
N MET A 1 8.16 -5.24 17.91
CA MET A 1 7.91 -4.20 16.89
C MET A 1 7.23 -3.01 17.55
N LYS A 2 7.47 -1.76 17.10
CA LYS A 2 6.64 -0.62 17.52
C LYS A 2 5.22 -0.79 16.97
N ALA A 3 4.21 -0.72 17.82
CA ALA A 3 2.82 -0.62 17.38
C ALA A 3 2.61 0.64 16.53
N TYR A 4 1.63 0.64 15.63
CA TYR A 4 1.21 1.88 14.96
C TYR A 4 0.66 2.85 16.00
N ARG A 5 1.26 4.03 16.12
CA ARG A 5 0.91 5.05 17.14
C ARG A 5 0.40 6.33 16.49
N HIS A 6 0.77 6.59 15.25
CA HIS A 6 0.38 7.76 14.52
C HIS A 6 0.10 7.46 13.05
N LEU A 7 -1.14 7.67 12.64
CA LEU A 7 -1.61 7.58 11.27
C LEU A 7 -1.74 8.98 10.67
N LEU A 8 -1.34 9.13 9.41
CA LEU A 8 -1.61 10.33 8.61
C LEU A 8 -2.55 9.94 7.46
N CYS A 9 -3.68 10.62 7.35
CA CYS A 9 -4.65 10.42 6.26
C CYS A 9 -4.88 11.76 5.54
N PRO A 10 -4.32 11.95 4.33
CA PRO A 10 -4.64 13.10 3.52
C PRO A 10 -6.02 12.97 2.90
N VAL A 11 -6.72 14.11 2.79
CA VAL A 11 -8.05 14.21 2.18
C VAL A 11 -8.09 15.31 1.13
N ASP A 12 -8.64 14.99 -0.05
CA ASP A 12 -8.89 15.92 -1.14
C ASP A 12 -10.40 16.06 -1.45
N PHE A 13 -11.24 15.52 -0.55
CA PHE A 13 -12.70 15.45 -0.64
C PHE A 13 -13.23 14.56 -1.77
N SER A 14 -12.37 13.82 -2.47
CA SER A 14 -12.80 12.76 -3.38
C SER A 14 -13.41 11.59 -2.61
N GLU A 15 -14.22 10.79 -3.29
CA GLU A 15 -14.80 9.57 -2.71
C GLU A 15 -13.71 8.60 -2.23
N SER A 16 -12.59 8.51 -2.95
CA SER A 16 -11.44 7.68 -2.60
C SER A 16 -10.77 8.13 -1.29
N SER A 17 -10.51 9.44 -1.14
CA SER A 17 -9.93 9.98 0.10
C SER A 17 -10.89 9.91 1.28
N ARG A 18 -12.21 10.05 1.04
CA ARG A 18 -13.24 9.86 2.07
C ARG A 18 -13.20 8.43 2.61
N ARG A 19 -13.12 7.42 1.76
CA ARG A 19 -13.02 6.02 2.17
C ARG A 19 -11.71 5.72 2.89
N ALA A 20 -10.60 6.33 2.44
CA ALA A 20 -9.34 6.25 3.16
C ALA A 20 -9.46 6.81 4.58
N LEU A 21 -10.20 7.90 4.75
CA LEU A 21 -10.48 8.50 6.04
C LEU A 21 -11.36 7.60 6.93
N GLU A 22 -12.43 7.03 6.39
CA GLU A 22 -13.29 6.08 7.11
C GLU A 22 -12.49 4.86 7.58
N TRP A 23 -11.65 4.30 6.71
CA TRP A 23 -10.76 3.20 7.03
C TRP A 23 -9.77 3.61 8.14
N SER A 24 -9.11 4.75 7.99
CA SER A 24 -8.12 5.26 8.95
C SER A 24 -8.72 5.52 10.32
N SER A 25 -9.92 6.09 10.37
CA SER A 25 -10.63 6.36 11.62
C SER A 25 -10.91 5.09 12.40
N ARG A 26 -11.40 4.04 11.74
CA ARG A 26 -11.67 2.76 12.41
C ARG A 26 -10.39 2.02 12.79
N PHE A 27 -9.43 1.96 11.88
CA PHE A 27 -8.15 1.31 12.16
C PHE A 27 -7.41 1.99 13.32
N SER A 28 -7.38 3.32 13.35
CA SER A 28 -6.72 4.06 14.46
C SER A 28 -7.34 3.74 15.83
N LYS A 29 -8.66 3.58 15.90
CA LYS A 29 -9.36 3.18 17.12
C LYS A 29 -9.02 1.75 17.53
N GLU A 30 -8.97 0.82 16.58
CA GLU A 30 -8.62 -0.58 16.85
C GLU A 30 -7.21 -0.74 17.38
N VAL A 31 -6.24 0.00 16.84
CA VAL A 31 -4.83 -0.12 17.25
C VAL A 31 -4.43 0.88 18.35
N GLY A 32 -5.34 1.76 18.76
CA GLY A 32 -5.08 2.81 19.75
C GLY A 32 -4.11 3.89 19.24
N ALA A 33 -4.13 4.20 17.95
CA ALA A 33 -3.25 5.19 17.33
C ALA A 33 -3.89 6.57 17.26
N ARG A 34 -3.07 7.62 17.31
CA ARG A 34 -3.46 8.97 16.93
C ARG A 34 -3.72 9.02 15.42
N LEU A 35 -4.72 9.77 15.00
CA LEU A 35 -5.01 10.06 13.59
C LEU A 35 -4.84 11.55 13.31
N THR A 36 -4.04 11.88 12.31
CA THR A 36 -4.00 13.23 11.73
C THR A 36 -4.65 13.19 10.35
N VAL A 37 -5.67 14.02 10.17
CA VAL A 37 -6.33 14.26 8.89
C VAL A 37 -5.76 15.54 8.31
N LEU A 38 -5.19 15.48 7.12
CA LEU A 38 -4.49 16.58 6.49
C LEU A 38 -5.12 16.94 5.14
N HIS A 39 -5.60 18.16 4.99
CA HIS A 39 -5.98 18.73 3.71
C HIS A 39 -4.94 19.73 3.23
N VAL A 40 -4.54 19.65 1.97
CA VAL A 40 -3.60 20.60 1.36
C VAL A 40 -4.33 21.48 0.36
N VAL A 41 -4.33 22.78 0.61
CA VAL A 41 -4.78 23.78 -0.37
C VAL A 41 -3.66 23.94 -1.40
N ASP A 42 -3.91 23.48 -2.63
CA ASP A 42 -2.92 23.44 -3.69
C ASP A 42 -2.59 24.85 -4.21
N THR A 43 -1.34 25.25 -3.99
CA THR A 43 -0.83 26.57 -4.42
C THR A 43 -0.40 26.59 -5.90
N GLU A 44 -0.01 25.46 -6.48
CA GLU A 44 0.33 25.37 -7.91
C GLU A 44 -0.91 25.58 -8.79
N PHE A 45 -2.04 24.98 -8.41
CA PHE A 45 -3.29 25.15 -9.14
C PHE A 45 -3.70 26.62 -9.24
N LEU A 46 -3.50 27.39 -8.17
CA LEU A 46 -3.81 28.82 -8.13
C LEU A 46 -2.88 29.64 -9.03
N SER A 47 -1.59 29.30 -9.10
CA SER A 47 -0.61 30.01 -9.92
C SER A 47 -0.78 29.74 -11.41
N MET A 48 -1.19 28.54 -11.80
CA MET A 48 -1.42 28.15 -13.21
C MET A 48 -2.70 28.74 -13.79
N GLY A 49 -3.71 29.02 -12.99
CA GLY A 49 -5.06 29.39 -13.42
C GLY A 49 -5.34 30.88 -13.56
N ASN A 50 -4.35 31.79 -13.52
CA ASN A 50 -4.58 33.26 -13.42
C ASN A 50 -5.49 33.68 -12.23
N LEU A 51 -5.77 32.78 -11.28
CA LEU A 51 -6.59 33.03 -10.09
C LEU A 51 -5.88 33.92 -9.07
N VAL A 52 -4.58 34.16 -9.25
CA VAL A 52 -3.81 35.13 -8.46
C VAL A 52 -4.40 36.55 -8.57
N ALA A 53 -5.18 36.82 -9.63
CA ALA A 53 -5.88 38.08 -9.79
C ALA A 53 -7.19 38.21 -8.99
N VAL A 54 -7.63 37.12 -8.35
CA VAL A 54 -8.84 37.14 -7.50
C VAL A 54 -8.43 37.54 -6.09
N PRO A 55 -8.87 38.70 -5.58
CA PRO A 55 -8.60 39.09 -4.19
C PRO A 55 -9.04 37.98 -3.23
N ASP A 56 -8.13 37.59 -2.32
CA ASP A 56 -8.38 36.59 -1.28
C ASP A 56 -8.76 35.16 -1.77
N ALA A 57 -8.28 34.75 -2.95
CA ALA A 57 -8.54 33.40 -3.46
C ALA A 57 -8.11 32.29 -2.50
N PHE A 58 -7.00 32.45 -1.78
CA PHE A 58 -6.54 31.52 -0.75
C PHE A 58 -7.48 31.45 0.44
N GLY A 59 -7.93 32.58 0.96
CA GLY A 59 -8.88 32.64 2.07
C GLY A 59 -10.19 31.92 1.74
N GLU A 60 -10.71 32.14 0.53
CA GLU A 60 -11.93 31.47 0.07
C GLU A 60 -11.75 29.95 -0.07
N LEU A 61 -10.62 29.45 -0.63
CA LEU A 61 -10.35 28.01 -0.73
C LEU A 61 -10.18 27.39 0.65
N ARG A 62 -9.47 28.07 1.55
CA ARG A 62 -9.33 27.62 2.93
C ARG A 62 -10.68 27.52 3.64
N ARG A 63 -11.53 28.54 3.52
CA ARG A 63 -12.89 28.53 4.08
C ARG A 63 -13.74 27.36 3.56
N ARG A 64 -13.69 27.11 2.25
CA ARG A 64 -14.37 25.95 1.64
C ARG A 64 -13.84 24.62 2.17
N ALA A 65 -12.52 24.51 2.35
CA ALA A 65 -11.91 23.33 2.94
C ALA A 65 -12.35 23.12 4.40
N GLU A 66 -12.43 24.19 5.20
CA GLU A 66 -12.93 24.14 6.58
C GLU A 66 -14.40 23.70 6.66
N GLU A 67 -15.24 24.18 5.75
CA GLU A 67 -16.64 23.76 5.63
C GLU A 67 -16.76 22.29 5.25
N ALA A 68 -16.00 21.86 4.23
CA ALA A 68 -16.00 20.46 3.78
C ALA A 68 -15.48 19.50 4.86
N LEU A 69 -14.41 19.87 5.59
CA LEU A 69 -13.92 19.10 6.72
C LEU A 69 -14.93 19.03 7.86
N THR A 70 -15.65 20.12 8.11
CA THR A 70 -16.72 20.16 9.11
C THR A 70 -17.85 19.22 8.72
N ALA A 71 -18.21 19.15 7.44
CA ALA A 71 -19.20 18.18 6.94
C ALA A 71 -18.72 16.74 7.12
N LEU A 72 -17.47 16.44 6.74
CA LEU A 72 -16.87 15.10 6.93
C LEU A 72 -16.85 14.67 8.40
N LYS A 73 -16.55 15.58 9.34
CA LYS A 73 -16.60 15.28 10.78
C LYS A 73 -17.98 14.92 11.30
N ARG A 74 -19.05 15.36 10.64
CA ARG A 74 -20.43 14.99 11.01
C ARG A 74 -20.82 13.62 10.48
N GLU A 75 -20.23 13.21 9.35
CA GLU A 75 -20.54 11.96 8.67
C GLU A 75 -19.66 10.80 9.14
N ILE A 76 -18.39 11.08 9.42
CA ILE A 76 -17.40 10.10 9.85
C ILE A 76 -17.03 10.38 11.30
N ASP A 77 -17.17 9.37 12.16
CA ASP A 77 -16.72 9.45 13.55
C ASP A 77 -15.18 9.43 13.60
N LEU A 78 -14.59 10.63 13.60
CA LEU A 78 -13.14 10.81 13.65
C LEU A 78 -12.56 10.68 15.07
N GLY A 79 -13.39 10.55 16.11
CA GLY A 79 -12.91 10.49 17.49
C GLY A 79 -12.09 11.73 17.87
N HIS A 80 -10.86 11.51 18.34
CA HIS A 80 -9.91 12.56 18.72
C HIS A 80 -8.88 12.87 17.62
N ALA A 81 -9.26 12.73 16.34
CA ALA A 81 -8.34 13.02 15.24
C ALA A 81 -7.98 14.52 15.19
N ASP A 82 -6.70 14.80 15.02
CA ASP A 82 -6.20 16.13 14.69
C ASP A 82 -6.55 16.43 13.22
N VAL A 83 -7.11 17.61 12.95
CA VAL A 83 -7.48 17.99 11.58
C VAL A 83 -6.76 19.27 11.21
N GLU A 84 -5.99 19.21 10.15
CA GLU A 84 -5.11 20.27 9.69
C GLU A 84 -5.42 20.68 8.25
N ILE A 85 -5.30 21.97 7.96
CA ILE A 85 -5.30 22.53 6.61
C ILE A 85 -3.97 23.26 6.42
N VAL A 86 -3.24 22.86 5.40
CA VAL A 86 -1.92 23.39 5.06
C VAL A 86 -1.93 23.85 3.60
N GLU A 87 -1.23 24.93 3.31
CA GLU A 87 -1.04 25.44 1.95
C GLU A 87 0.28 24.90 1.36
N GLY A 88 0.28 24.57 0.09
CA GLY A 88 1.50 24.10 -0.60
C GLY A 88 1.23 23.16 -1.77
N VAL A 89 2.30 22.57 -2.27
CA VAL A 89 2.22 21.51 -3.28
C VAL A 89 1.86 20.20 -2.58
N PRO A 90 0.73 19.55 -2.90
CA PRO A 90 0.21 18.43 -2.12
C PRO A 90 1.23 17.33 -1.84
N GLU A 91 1.93 16.84 -2.86
CA GLU A 91 2.90 15.76 -2.69
C GLU A 91 4.10 16.15 -1.80
N ASP A 92 4.54 17.40 -1.85
CA ASP A 92 5.68 17.89 -1.05
C ASP A 92 5.28 18.04 0.41
N VAL A 93 4.11 18.61 0.66
CA VAL A 93 3.54 18.74 2.00
C VAL A 93 3.34 17.37 2.63
N LEU A 94 2.73 16.42 1.90
CA LEU A 94 2.45 15.06 2.40
C LEU A 94 3.72 14.27 2.69
N VAL A 95 4.71 14.30 1.80
CA VAL A 95 6.00 13.63 2.01
C VAL A 95 6.72 14.23 3.20
N THR A 96 6.71 15.55 3.35
CA THR A 96 7.33 16.24 4.47
C THR A 96 6.63 15.88 5.78
N ALA A 97 5.30 15.95 5.81
CA ALA A 97 4.51 15.59 6.99
C ALA A 97 4.72 14.12 7.40
N ALA A 98 4.72 13.20 6.43
CA ALA A 98 4.93 11.78 6.69
C ALA A 98 6.33 11.49 7.27
N ASN A 99 7.37 12.13 6.71
CA ASN A 99 8.76 11.83 7.09
C ASN A 99 9.24 12.56 8.36
N GLN A 100 8.56 13.65 8.79
CA GLN A 100 9.04 14.51 9.88
C GLN A 100 8.18 14.44 11.16
N ARG A 101 6.96 13.88 11.12
CA ARG A 101 5.99 13.96 12.23
C ARG A 101 5.81 12.68 13.04
N ASP A 102 6.79 11.79 13.10
CA ASP A 102 6.66 10.47 13.76
C ASP A 102 5.45 9.66 13.27
N VAL A 103 5.12 9.79 11.98
CA VAL A 103 4.07 9.01 11.34
C VAL A 103 4.54 7.57 11.17
N ASP A 104 3.72 6.62 11.63
CA ASP A 104 4.01 5.19 11.49
C ASP A 104 3.33 4.59 10.24
N LEU A 105 2.26 5.21 9.75
CA LEU A 105 1.51 4.77 8.58
C LEU A 105 0.82 5.94 7.88
N LEU A 106 1.04 6.06 6.58
CA LEU A 106 0.31 6.95 5.70
C LEU A 106 -0.80 6.15 5.01
N VAL A 107 -2.06 6.62 5.08
CA VAL A 107 -3.20 5.93 4.44
C VAL A 107 -3.77 6.81 3.35
N MET A 108 -3.80 6.33 2.11
CA MET A 108 -4.25 7.11 0.96
C MET A 108 -5.21 6.32 0.08
N GLY A 109 -6.20 7.03 -0.47
CA GLY A 109 -6.92 6.57 -1.64
C GLY A 109 -6.02 6.60 -2.88
N THR A 110 -6.25 5.73 -3.85
CA THR A 110 -5.43 5.66 -5.06
C THR A 110 -5.92 6.55 -6.19
N HIS A 111 -7.10 7.19 -6.06
CA HIS A 111 -7.71 8.07 -7.04
C HIS A 111 -8.08 9.39 -6.39
N GLY A 112 -8.00 10.49 -7.14
CA GLY A 112 -8.42 11.82 -6.68
C GLY A 112 -9.67 12.31 -7.40
N LEU A 113 -9.95 13.62 -7.31
CA LEU A 113 -11.12 14.29 -7.89
C LEU A 113 -11.29 14.11 -9.41
N SER A 114 -10.20 13.82 -10.12
CA SER A 114 -10.22 13.63 -11.58
C SER A 114 -10.76 12.28 -12.06
N GLY A 115 -11.24 11.42 -11.19
CA GLY A 115 -11.87 10.08 -11.29
C GLY A 115 -12.25 9.42 -12.63
N PHE A 116 -11.80 9.95 -13.75
CA PHE A 116 -12.26 9.57 -15.08
C PHE A 116 -11.74 8.23 -15.63
N GLN A 117 -10.75 7.62 -15.01
CA GLN A 117 -10.28 6.29 -15.42
C GLN A 117 -9.97 5.41 -14.22
N ARG A 118 -10.77 4.35 -14.04
CA ARG A 118 -10.65 3.31 -12.99
C ARG A 118 -9.27 2.63 -12.89
N PHE A 119 -8.32 3.00 -13.75
CA PHE A 119 -7.04 2.32 -13.92
C PHE A 119 -5.82 3.23 -13.76
N LEU A 120 -5.99 4.52 -13.45
CA LEU A 120 -4.88 5.44 -13.27
C LEU A 120 -4.67 5.71 -11.77
N LEU A 121 -3.44 5.52 -11.31
CA LEU A 121 -3.04 5.96 -9.97
C LEU A 121 -3.03 7.49 -9.94
N GLY A 122 -3.60 8.09 -8.90
CA GLY A 122 -3.60 9.55 -8.73
C GLY A 122 -2.18 10.10 -8.67
N SER A 123 -1.94 11.23 -9.35
CA SER A 123 -0.60 11.83 -9.46
C SER A 123 0.04 12.11 -8.09
N VAL A 124 -0.73 12.59 -7.12
CA VAL A 124 -0.25 12.83 -5.75
C VAL A 124 0.13 11.50 -5.07
N THR A 125 -0.74 10.48 -5.14
CA THR A 125 -0.48 9.18 -4.53
C THR A 125 0.75 8.52 -5.17
N GLU A 126 0.92 8.60 -6.48
CA GLU A 126 2.09 8.08 -7.19
C GLU A 126 3.38 8.75 -6.71
N LYS A 127 3.42 10.09 -6.67
CA LYS A 127 4.58 10.85 -6.21
C LYS A 127 4.91 10.58 -4.75
N VAL A 128 3.88 10.45 -3.89
CA VAL A 128 4.06 10.12 -2.48
C VAL A 128 4.58 8.70 -2.32
N LEU A 129 4.06 7.71 -3.06
CA LEU A 129 4.57 6.33 -3.08
C LEU A 129 6.05 6.27 -3.45
N HIS A 130 6.54 7.14 -4.32
CA HIS A 130 7.96 7.19 -4.70
C HIS A 130 8.85 7.82 -3.63
N ARG A 131 8.33 8.71 -2.78
CA ARG A 131 9.14 9.62 -1.95
C ARG A 131 8.99 9.42 -0.44
N ALA A 132 7.85 8.89 0.03
CA ALA A 132 7.62 8.64 1.44
C ALA A 132 8.55 7.54 1.97
N LEU A 133 9.07 7.73 3.18
CA LEU A 133 9.94 6.78 3.89
C LEU A 133 9.16 5.88 4.84
N VAL A 134 7.95 6.29 5.18
CA VAL A 134 7.04 5.53 6.05
C VAL A 134 6.21 4.55 5.23
N PRO A 135 5.70 3.47 5.83
CA PRO A 135 4.74 2.60 5.18
C PRO A 135 3.54 3.38 4.64
N LEU A 136 3.08 3.02 3.44
CA LEU A 136 1.89 3.60 2.84
C LEU A 136 0.86 2.51 2.58
N LEU A 137 -0.33 2.66 3.14
CA LEU A 137 -1.49 1.83 2.82
C LEU A 137 -2.31 2.49 1.72
N ALA A 138 -2.38 1.84 0.58
CA ALA A 138 -3.15 2.26 -0.57
C ALA A 138 -4.50 1.54 -0.61
N LEU A 139 -5.58 2.32 -0.74
CA LEU A 139 -6.93 1.81 -0.92
C LEU A 139 -7.36 2.02 -2.37
N SER A 140 -7.39 0.93 -3.15
CA SER A 140 -7.79 0.94 -4.56
C SER A 140 -9.31 0.90 -4.72
N PRO A 141 -9.86 1.26 -5.90
CA PRO A 141 -11.30 1.17 -6.16
C PRO A 141 -11.88 -0.25 -6.07
N GLY A 142 -11.04 -1.28 -6.25
CA GLY A 142 -11.44 -2.67 -6.05
C GLY A 142 -11.86 -2.96 -4.60
N VAL A 143 -11.17 -2.35 -3.64
CA VAL A 143 -11.53 -2.37 -2.21
C VAL A 143 -12.87 -1.69 -1.98
N GLU A 144 -13.12 -0.62 -2.73
CA GLU A 144 -14.33 0.19 -2.60
C GLU A 144 -15.61 -0.57 -2.94
N GLN A 145 -15.55 -1.53 -3.86
CA GLN A 145 -16.70 -2.33 -4.26
C GLN A 145 -17.01 -3.48 -3.30
N GLN A 146 -16.00 -3.99 -2.59
CA GLN A 146 -16.14 -5.14 -1.68
C GLN A 146 -16.37 -4.72 -0.22
N GLN A 147 -15.89 -3.56 0.18
CA GLN A 147 -16.02 -3.05 1.55
C GLN A 147 -16.99 -1.86 1.59
N THR A 148 -18.26 -2.13 1.68
CA THR A 148 -19.34 -1.12 1.72
C THR A 148 -19.29 -0.18 2.94
N MET A 149 -18.41 -0.42 3.94
CA MET A 149 -18.42 0.32 5.21
C MET A 149 -17.07 0.37 5.94
N GLY A 150 -16.02 0.99 5.37
CA GLY A 150 -14.80 1.33 6.12
C GLY A 150 -13.89 0.13 6.48
N PHE A 151 -13.06 0.26 7.51
CA PHE A 151 -12.11 -0.78 7.95
C PHE A 151 -12.82 -2.05 8.41
N ARG A 152 -12.30 -3.18 7.96
CA ARG A 152 -12.59 -4.51 8.47
C ARG A 152 -11.28 -5.16 8.88
N ALA A 153 -11.24 -5.76 10.07
CA ALA A 153 -10.07 -6.51 10.53
C ALA A 153 -9.72 -7.62 9.53
N PRO A 154 -8.49 -7.69 9.03
CA PRO A 154 -8.11 -8.71 8.07
C PRO A 154 -8.14 -10.10 8.72
N ARG A 155 -8.59 -11.10 7.97
CA ARG A 155 -8.54 -12.51 8.34
C ARG A 155 -7.38 -13.23 7.69
N THR A 156 -6.99 -12.78 6.52
CA THR A 156 -5.87 -13.31 5.75
C THR A 156 -5.00 -12.18 5.23
N ILE A 157 -3.73 -12.18 5.60
CA ILE A 157 -2.73 -11.21 5.16
C ILE A 157 -1.74 -11.91 4.25
N VAL A 158 -1.61 -11.43 3.01
CA VAL A 158 -0.65 -11.94 2.03
C VAL A 158 0.60 -11.07 2.04
N MET A 159 1.74 -11.66 2.36
CA MET A 159 3.05 -11.00 2.34
C MET A 159 3.81 -11.41 1.07
N ALA A 160 4.15 -10.45 0.22
CA ALA A 160 5.01 -10.69 -0.95
C ALA A 160 6.49 -10.51 -0.56
N ILE A 161 7.24 -11.60 -0.54
CA ILE A 161 8.65 -11.65 -0.13
C ILE A 161 9.52 -11.92 -1.36
N ASP A 162 10.44 -11.01 -1.66
CA ASP A 162 11.37 -11.13 -2.79
C ASP A 162 12.83 -11.35 -2.34
N PHE A 163 13.07 -11.47 -1.03
CA PHE A 163 14.38 -11.52 -0.39
C PHE A 163 15.22 -10.26 -0.61
N GLY A 164 14.59 -9.17 -1.05
CA GLY A 164 15.20 -7.85 -1.14
C GLY A 164 15.33 -7.15 0.23
N PRO A 165 15.87 -5.92 0.25
CA PRO A 165 16.11 -5.15 1.47
C PRO A 165 14.84 -4.92 2.30
N GLU A 166 13.69 -4.75 1.63
CA GLU A 166 12.41 -4.48 2.27
C GLU A 166 11.74 -5.73 2.89
N SER A 167 12.22 -6.95 2.55
CA SER A 167 11.58 -8.20 3.01
C SER A 167 11.46 -8.30 4.52
N GLN A 168 12.47 -7.83 5.28
CA GLN A 168 12.39 -7.77 6.73
C GLN A 168 11.33 -6.79 7.23
N SER A 169 11.13 -5.69 6.53
CA SER A 169 10.07 -4.73 6.83
C SER A 169 8.68 -5.33 6.55
N VAL A 170 8.51 -6.03 5.42
CA VAL A 170 7.28 -6.76 5.07
C VAL A 170 6.91 -7.74 6.17
N LEU A 171 7.88 -8.56 6.60
CA LEU A 171 7.67 -9.55 7.68
C LEU A 171 7.25 -8.89 9.00
N ARG A 172 7.97 -7.85 9.44
CA ARG A 172 7.64 -7.16 10.69
C ARG A 172 6.22 -6.62 10.71
N HIS A 173 5.79 -5.97 9.62
CA HIS A 173 4.44 -5.42 9.52
C HIS A 173 3.39 -6.52 9.44
N GLY A 174 3.63 -7.57 8.65
CA GLY A 174 2.72 -8.70 8.49
C GLY A 174 2.51 -9.47 9.78
N ILE A 175 3.59 -9.82 10.48
CA ILE A 175 3.55 -10.53 11.76
C ILE A 175 2.78 -9.70 12.80
N TRP A 176 3.11 -8.41 12.93
CA TRP A 176 2.43 -7.54 13.91
C TRP A 176 0.92 -7.45 13.65
N LEU A 177 0.52 -7.25 12.40
CA LEU A 177 -0.89 -7.16 12.03
C LEU A 177 -1.62 -8.50 12.23
N ALA A 178 -0.96 -9.61 11.89
CA ALA A 178 -1.54 -10.93 12.07
C ALA A 178 -1.74 -11.28 13.55
N GLU A 179 -0.77 -10.98 14.40
CA GLU A 179 -0.89 -11.17 15.85
C GLU A 179 -2.00 -10.29 16.42
N HIS A 180 -2.03 -9.00 16.05
CA HIS A 180 -3.02 -8.06 16.56
C HIS A 180 -4.46 -8.43 16.17
N PHE A 181 -4.69 -8.83 14.91
CA PHE A 181 -6.02 -9.17 14.39
C PHE A 181 -6.33 -10.68 14.42
N ARG A 182 -5.40 -11.53 14.86
CA ARG A 182 -5.50 -12.99 14.80
C ARG A 182 -5.75 -13.49 13.37
N ALA A 183 -5.06 -12.87 12.41
CA ALA A 183 -5.17 -13.21 11.01
C ALA A 183 -4.21 -14.33 10.61
N LYS A 184 -4.60 -15.11 9.62
CA LYS A 184 -3.71 -16.04 8.91
C LYS A 184 -2.69 -15.25 8.10
N LEU A 185 -1.42 -15.66 8.16
CA LEU A 185 -0.36 -15.16 7.28
C LEU A 185 -0.18 -16.09 6.07
N VAL A 186 -0.07 -15.50 4.89
CA VAL A 186 0.35 -16.19 3.68
C VAL A 186 1.63 -15.54 3.17
N ALA A 187 2.76 -16.20 3.34
CA ALA A 187 4.05 -15.72 2.85
C ALA A 187 4.30 -16.25 1.43
N LEU A 188 4.22 -15.37 0.44
CA LEU A 188 4.40 -15.70 -0.96
C LEU A 188 5.78 -15.27 -1.44
N HIS A 189 6.50 -16.20 -2.07
CA HIS A 189 7.66 -15.89 -2.92
C HIS A 189 7.44 -16.42 -4.33
N VAL A 190 7.73 -15.57 -5.33
CA VAL A 190 7.63 -15.94 -6.75
C VAL A 190 9.02 -16.15 -7.30
N VAL A 191 9.31 -17.37 -7.71
CA VAL A 191 10.55 -17.71 -8.39
C VAL A 191 10.44 -17.26 -9.83
N SER A 192 11.21 -16.24 -10.19
CA SER A 192 11.29 -15.77 -11.57
C SER A 192 12.26 -16.67 -12.34
N VAL A 193 11.75 -17.41 -13.30
CA VAL A 193 12.57 -18.12 -14.29
C VAL A 193 12.59 -17.33 -15.60
N PRO A 194 13.69 -17.33 -16.35
CA PRO A 194 13.74 -16.67 -17.65
C PRO A 194 12.60 -17.16 -18.55
N TYR A 195 11.93 -16.24 -19.25
CA TYR A 195 10.80 -16.54 -20.15
C TYR A 195 11.11 -17.64 -21.19
N VAL A 196 12.38 -17.71 -21.61
CA VAL A 196 12.88 -18.76 -22.50
C VAL A 196 12.71 -20.16 -21.92
N ALA A 197 12.73 -20.27 -20.59
CA ALA A 197 12.60 -21.55 -19.88
C ALA A 197 11.13 -22.05 -19.78
N LEU A 198 10.15 -21.18 -20.04
CA LEU A 198 8.73 -21.51 -19.96
C LEU A 198 8.14 -21.95 -21.32
N ASN A 199 8.86 -21.75 -22.43
CA ASN A 199 8.42 -22.19 -23.77
C ASN A 199 8.95 -23.60 -24.05
N GLU A 200 8.20 -24.59 -23.61
CA GLU A 200 8.52 -26.03 -23.67
C GLU A 200 8.89 -26.57 -25.05
N SER A 201 8.45 -25.93 -26.13
CA SER A 201 8.65 -26.42 -27.51
C SER A 201 10.04 -26.12 -28.11
N SER A 202 10.89 -25.36 -27.42
CA SER A 202 12.15 -24.87 -27.99
C SER A 202 13.42 -25.55 -27.45
N PHE A 203 13.29 -26.43 -26.45
CA PHE A 203 14.44 -27.13 -25.84
C PHE A 203 14.47 -28.59 -26.15
N GLU A 204 15.70 -29.13 -26.29
CA GLU A 204 15.88 -30.58 -26.31
C GLU A 204 15.42 -31.18 -24.96
N PRO A 205 14.83 -32.41 -24.96
CA PRO A 205 14.27 -33.06 -23.77
C PRO A 205 15.24 -33.13 -22.58
N ARG A 206 16.53 -33.22 -22.85
CA ARG A 206 17.57 -33.26 -21.81
C ARG A 206 17.77 -31.90 -21.13
N ALA A 207 17.71 -30.81 -21.89
CA ALA A 207 17.83 -29.44 -21.37
C ALA A 207 16.62 -29.08 -20.54
N GLN A 208 15.42 -29.54 -20.92
CA GLN A 208 14.19 -29.35 -20.18
C GLN A 208 14.23 -30.06 -18.82
N LEU A 209 14.67 -31.31 -18.75
CA LEU A 209 14.85 -32.06 -17.51
C LEU A 209 15.85 -31.39 -16.54
N GLU A 210 16.92 -30.86 -17.08
CA GLU A 210 17.92 -30.13 -16.27
C GLU A 210 17.36 -28.83 -15.73
N LEU A 211 16.58 -28.08 -16.52
CA LEU A 211 15.91 -26.86 -16.10
C LEU A 211 14.87 -27.12 -15.01
N GLU A 212 14.07 -28.18 -15.11
CA GLU A 212 13.14 -28.62 -14.08
C GLU A 212 13.87 -28.90 -12.76
N ARG A 213 14.97 -29.67 -12.80
CA ARG A 213 15.78 -29.96 -11.60
C ARG A 213 16.35 -28.71 -10.95
N ILE A 214 16.84 -27.76 -11.74
CA ILE A 214 17.36 -26.48 -11.24
C ILE A 214 16.23 -25.69 -10.58
N THR A 215 15.06 -25.64 -11.22
CA THR A 215 13.88 -24.93 -10.70
C THR A 215 13.40 -25.55 -9.39
N ASP A 216 13.28 -26.88 -9.31
CA ASP A 216 12.87 -27.59 -8.10
C ASP A 216 13.86 -27.37 -6.95
N SER A 217 15.16 -27.43 -7.26
CA SER A 217 16.22 -27.13 -6.27
C SER A 217 16.12 -25.69 -5.74
N LEU A 218 15.85 -24.74 -6.64
CA LEU A 218 15.69 -23.35 -6.28
C LEU A 218 14.43 -23.13 -5.41
N ILE A 219 13.32 -23.75 -5.77
CA ILE A 219 12.07 -23.72 -4.99
C ILE A 219 12.31 -24.30 -3.60
N ALA A 220 12.96 -25.46 -3.49
CA ALA A 220 13.26 -26.08 -2.20
C ALA A 220 14.15 -25.19 -1.32
N LYS A 221 15.18 -24.58 -1.91
CA LYS A 221 16.04 -23.63 -1.22
C LYS A 221 15.26 -22.41 -0.73
N ARG A 222 14.48 -21.77 -1.62
CA ARG A 222 13.69 -20.58 -1.29
C ARG A 222 12.62 -20.85 -0.25
N ARG A 223 12.02 -22.05 -0.26
CA ARG A 223 11.10 -22.49 0.79
C ARG A 223 11.80 -22.51 2.14
N LYS A 224 12.97 -23.14 2.23
CA LYS A 224 13.74 -23.21 3.46
C LYS A 224 14.17 -21.83 3.97
N ASP A 225 14.61 -20.95 3.04
CA ASP A 225 14.99 -19.58 3.36
C ASP A 225 13.78 -18.80 3.94
N LEU A 226 12.60 -18.92 3.32
CA LEU A 226 11.38 -18.25 3.75
C LEU A 226 10.84 -18.79 5.08
N GLU A 227 10.83 -20.11 5.25
CA GLU A 227 10.48 -20.76 6.52
C GLU A 227 11.44 -20.32 7.64
N GLY A 228 12.73 -20.21 7.34
CA GLY A 228 13.73 -19.70 8.28
C GLY A 228 13.46 -18.26 8.73
N MET A 229 13.03 -17.38 7.81
CA MET A 229 12.66 -16.01 8.14
C MET A 229 11.38 -15.91 8.99
N LEU A 230 10.50 -16.90 8.90
CA LEU A 230 9.24 -16.97 9.62
C LEU A 230 9.33 -17.66 10.99
N LEU A 231 10.45 -18.31 11.32
CA LEU A 231 10.63 -19.02 12.61
C LEU A 231 10.50 -18.09 13.81
N GLU A 232 10.69 -16.79 13.64
CA GLU A 232 10.49 -15.78 14.69
C GLU A 232 9.03 -15.32 14.82
N SER A 233 8.13 -15.74 13.91
CA SER A 233 6.71 -15.41 13.97
C SER A 233 6.01 -16.35 14.98
N THR A 234 5.76 -15.84 16.15
CA THR A 234 5.19 -16.60 17.26
C THR A 234 3.68 -16.43 17.30
N GLY A 235 2.89 -17.36 16.83
CA GLY A 235 1.54 -17.53 17.36
C GLY A 235 0.36 -17.48 16.41
N GLY A 236 0.55 -17.35 15.10
CA GLY A 236 -0.54 -17.38 14.11
C GLY A 236 -0.38 -18.51 13.09
N GLU A 237 -1.47 -18.88 12.41
CA GLU A 237 -1.41 -19.79 11.27
C GLU A 237 -0.64 -19.13 10.13
N THR A 238 0.48 -19.73 9.72
CA THR A 238 1.32 -19.22 8.64
C THR A 238 1.44 -20.26 7.54
N GLU A 239 1.08 -19.88 6.30
CA GLU A 239 1.20 -20.67 5.10
C GLU A 239 2.36 -20.12 4.24
N VAL A 240 3.25 -21.00 3.79
CA VAL A 240 4.33 -20.65 2.84
C VAL A 240 3.94 -21.09 1.44
N VAL A 241 3.84 -20.14 0.53
CA VAL A 241 3.48 -20.35 -0.87
C VAL A 241 4.66 -19.96 -1.75
N LEU A 242 5.09 -20.89 -2.61
CA LEU A 242 6.05 -20.61 -3.67
C LEU A 242 5.40 -20.90 -5.02
N THR A 243 5.54 -19.96 -5.93
CA THR A 243 5.06 -20.10 -7.32
C THR A 243 6.17 -19.76 -8.28
N VAL A 244 6.03 -20.22 -9.53
CA VAL A 244 6.93 -19.86 -10.63
C VAL A 244 6.16 -19.01 -11.62
N GLY A 245 6.76 -17.93 -12.11
CA GLY A 245 6.16 -17.10 -13.15
C GLY A 245 6.20 -15.60 -12.91
N SER A 246 5.15 -14.90 -13.36
CA SER A 246 5.01 -13.46 -13.21
C SER A 246 4.66 -13.08 -11.76
N PRO A 247 5.44 -12.23 -11.08
CA PRO A 247 5.16 -11.85 -9.71
C PRO A 247 3.78 -11.21 -9.51
N PHE A 248 3.34 -10.35 -10.43
CA PHE A 248 2.02 -9.73 -10.33
C PHE A 248 0.88 -10.73 -10.45
N GLU A 249 0.92 -11.59 -11.48
CA GLU A 249 -0.14 -12.59 -11.71
C GLU A 249 -0.18 -13.61 -10.56
N SER A 250 0.97 -14.08 -10.12
CA SER A 250 1.07 -15.01 -8.99
C SER A 250 0.50 -14.40 -7.71
N LEU A 251 0.85 -13.14 -7.41
CA LEU A 251 0.34 -12.47 -6.22
C LEU A 251 -1.17 -12.25 -6.31
N ARG A 252 -1.68 -11.83 -7.47
CA ARG A 252 -3.12 -11.68 -7.70
C ARG A 252 -3.86 -12.99 -7.47
N ASN A 253 -3.39 -14.08 -8.09
CA ASN A 253 -4.02 -15.40 -7.96
C ASN A 253 -4.02 -15.88 -6.50
N VAL A 254 -2.90 -15.71 -5.77
CA VAL A 254 -2.84 -16.09 -4.35
C VAL A 254 -3.78 -15.25 -3.49
N VAL A 255 -3.92 -13.95 -3.76
CA VAL A 255 -4.89 -13.09 -3.07
C VAL A 255 -6.32 -13.58 -3.32
N GLU A 256 -6.67 -13.91 -4.56
CA GLU A 256 -7.98 -14.43 -4.94
C GLU A 256 -8.24 -15.82 -4.31
N ASP A 257 -7.33 -16.78 -4.49
CA ASP A 257 -7.45 -18.17 -4.03
C ASP A 257 -7.50 -18.30 -2.51
N ARG A 258 -6.82 -17.42 -1.78
CA ARG A 258 -6.76 -17.42 -0.30
C ARG A 258 -7.71 -16.41 0.35
N SER A 259 -8.54 -15.72 -0.46
CA SER A 259 -9.40 -14.63 0.02
C SER A 259 -8.61 -13.63 0.85
N GLY A 260 -7.49 -13.16 0.30
CA GLY A 260 -6.59 -12.20 0.97
C GLY A 260 -7.28 -10.87 1.25
N ASP A 261 -7.35 -10.50 2.50
CA ASP A 261 -7.99 -9.25 2.95
C ASP A 261 -7.03 -8.05 2.95
N MET A 262 -5.72 -8.32 2.89
CA MET A 262 -4.67 -7.30 2.84
C MET A 262 -3.41 -7.88 2.18
N VAL A 263 -2.73 -7.05 1.41
CA VAL A 263 -1.40 -7.35 0.86
C VAL A 263 -0.36 -6.46 1.53
N ILE A 264 0.80 -7.03 1.88
CA ILE A 264 1.97 -6.29 2.35
C ILE A 264 3.13 -6.63 1.43
N MET A 265 3.79 -5.62 0.89
CA MET A 265 4.90 -5.79 -0.05
C MET A 265 5.92 -4.67 0.03
N GLY A 266 7.14 -4.95 -0.42
CA GLY A 266 8.17 -3.93 -0.58
C GLY A 266 7.86 -2.95 -1.71
N ALA A 267 8.32 -1.71 -1.57
CA ALA A 267 8.19 -0.69 -2.61
C ALA A 267 9.08 -0.99 -3.82
N GLY A 268 10.28 -1.55 -3.60
CA GLY A 268 11.27 -1.86 -4.60
C GLY A 268 11.19 -3.30 -5.08
N GLY A 269 12.04 -3.63 -6.04
CA GLY A 269 12.36 -4.99 -6.50
C GLY A 269 13.86 -5.09 -6.68
N HIS A 270 14.37 -6.19 -7.23
CA HIS A 270 15.80 -6.46 -7.50
C HIS A 270 16.39 -5.47 -8.53
N GLY A 271 16.43 -4.17 -8.23
CA GLY A 271 17.04 -3.13 -9.05
C GLY A 271 18.18 -2.43 -8.32
N ASN A 272 19.12 -1.83 -9.10
CA ASN A 272 20.36 -1.20 -8.60
C ASN A 272 20.11 -0.32 -7.37
N ALA A 273 20.88 -0.59 -6.31
CA ALA A 273 20.95 0.21 -5.10
C ALA A 273 21.29 1.67 -5.44
N GLY A 274 20.35 2.58 -5.22
CA GLY A 274 20.59 4.03 -5.34
C GLY A 274 19.44 4.84 -5.90
N ILE A 275 18.58 4.29 -6.74
CA ILE A 275 17.39 4.98 -7.27
C ILE A 275 16.14 4.33 -6.69
N ARG A 276 15.37 5.10 -5.93
CA ARG A 276 14.11 4.65 -5.30
C ARG A 276 12.99 4.55 -6.33
N TRP A 277 13.01 3.50 -7.14
CA TRP A 277 11.94 3.22 -8.09
C TRP A 277 10.86 2.35 -7.43
N LEU A 278 9.62 2.66 -7.70
CA LEU A 278 8.50 1.78 -7.37
C LEU A 278 8.56 0.56 -8.30
N GLY A 279 8.63 -0.64 -7.74
CA GLY A 279 8.67 -1.87 -8.51
C GLY A 279 7.41 -2.05 -9.37
N SER A 280 7.57 -2.64 -10.55
CA SER A 280 6.44 -2.86 -11.48
C SER A 280 5.31 -3.68 -10.86
N THR A 281 5.62 -4.67 -10.03
CA THR A 281 4.65 -5.48 -9.29
C THR A 281 3.90 -4.63 -8.28
N CYS A 282 4.62 -3.82 -7.49
CA CYS A 282 4.02 -2.91 -6.52
C CYS A 282 3.08 -1.90 -7.21
N HIS A 283 3.55 -1.25 -8.28
CA HIS A 283 2.74 -0.31 -9.05
C HIS A 283 1.44 -0.96 -9.58
N LYS A 284 1.51 -2.19 -10.11
CA LYS A 284 0.33 -2.93 -10.57
C LYS A 284 -0.59 -3.27 -9.41
N MET A 285 -0.06 -3.79 -8.28
CA MET A 285 -0.88 -4.19 -7.14
C MET A 285 -1.63 -3.01 -6.52
N VAL A 286 -0.98 -1.86 -6.32
CA VAL A 286 -1.64 -0.65 -5.80
C VAL A 286 -2.80 -0.19 -6.69
N ARG A 287 -2.73 -0.43 -8.00
CA ARG A 287 -3.79 -0.06 -8.96
C ARG A 287 -4.92 -1.08 -9.06
N TRP A 288 -4.63 -2.36 -8.91
CA TRP A 288 -5.53 -3.45 -9.31
C TRP A 288 -6.01 -4.34 -8.17
N ALA A 289 -5.41 -4.25 -6.98
CA ALA A 289 -5.81 -5.11 -5.90
C ALA A 289 -7.26 -4.85 -5.47
N SER A 290 -7.98 -5.93 -5.16
CA SER A 290 -9.31 -5.89 -4.57
C SER A 290 -9.31 -5.71 -3.05
N CYS A 291 -8.13 -5.65 -2.45
CA CYS A 291 -7.91 -5.46 -1.02
C CYS A 291 -6.87 -4.35 -0.76
N PRO A 292 -6.80 -3.79 0.45
CA PRO A 292 -5.77 -2.82 0.84
C PRO A 292 -4.37 -3.34 0.57
N VAL A 293 -3.50 -2.48 0.02
CA VAL A 293 -2.10 -2.79 -0.26
C VAL A 293 -1.20 -1.91 0.59
N MET A 294 -0.48 -2.52 1.52
CA MET A 294 0.55 -1.83 2.31
C MET A 294 1.89 -1.96 1.60
N VAL A 295 2.46 -0.82 1.26
CA VAL A 295 3.78 -0.71 0.64
C VAL A 295 4.77 -0.26 1.70
N VAL A 296 5.83 -1.06 1.95
CA VAL A 296 6.86 -0.78 2.95
C VAL A 296 8.22 -0.54 2.32
N ARG A 297 9.09 0.14 3.07
CA ARG A 297 10.47 0.43 2.68
C ARG A 297 11.47 -0.01 3.75
#